data_df78ee8b6aaf68bc2faf64b3f26aa67e
#
_entry.id   df78ee8b6aaf68bc2faf64b3f26aa67e
#
_cell.length_a   1.000
_cell.length_b   1.000
_cell.length_c   1.000
_cell.angle_alpha   90.00
_cell.angle_beta   90.00
_cell.angle_gamma   90.00
#
_symmetry.space_group_name_H-M   'P 1'
#
loop_
_entity.id
_entity.type
_entity.pdbx_description
1 polymer ?
#
loop_
_entity_poly.entity_id
_entity_poly.type
_entity_poly.pdbx_seq_one_letter_code
_entity_poly.pdbx_strand_id
1 'polypeptide(L)'
;MEFHEKLQELRKSRGLTQEELAEALYVSRTAISKWESGRGYPSIDSLKEISSYFSVTIDDLLSGEKLLSIAERENRANMQHICGLLLGIIDICTFLLIVLPLYPNTVDGHIYSVNLFLYVETTAFNRLVYWVVFISLIVVGVIGVLLTTFRPGRNYKVVTGVSMGLSIMLVLILAMSREAYAIMVVFLLLVIKAIVLLRQKM
;
A
#
# COMPACT_ATOMS: atom_id res chain seq x y z
N MET A 1 17.18 23.05 24.48
CA MET A 1 17.28 23.67 23.15
C MET A 1 16.57 22.77 22.16
N GLU A 2 15.64 23.31 21.40
CA GLU A 2 14.88 22.51 20.42
C GLU A 2 15.76 22.20 19.20
N PHE A 3 15.41 21.12 18.47
CA PHE A 3 16.17 20.68 17.28
C PHE A 3 16.41 21.81 16.27
N HIS A 4 15.40 22.60 15.98
CA HIS A 4 15.49 23.67 14.98
C HIS A 4 16.49 24.77 15.36
N GLU A 5 16.57 25.11 16.64
CA GLU A 5 17.55 26.08 17.16
C GLU A 5 18.96 25.50 17.03
N LYS A 6 19.13 24.22 17.41
CA LYS A 6 20.41 23.54 17.39
C LYS A 6 20.97 23.35 15.97
N LEU A 7 20.10 22.96 15.01
CA LEU A 7 20.50 22.86 13.61
C LEU A 7 20.96 24.21 13.05
N GLN A 8 20.22 25.29 13.38
CA GLN A 8 20.59 26.63 12.95
C GLN A 8 21.92 27.10 13.58
N GLU A 9 22.15 26.80 14.85
CA GLU A 9 23.39 27.11 15.55
C GLU A 9 24.58 26.35 14.92
N LEU A 10 24.44 25.04 14.71
CA LEU A 10 25.46 24.21 14.05
C LEU A 10 25.81 24.71 12.66
N ARG A 11 24.82 25.08 11.86
CA ARG A 11 25.05 25.66 10.54
C ARG A 11 25.78 26.98 10.60
N LYS A 12 25.33 27.90 11.46
CA LYS A 12 25.93 29.22 11.64
C LYS A 12 27.36 29.14 12.17
N SER A 13 27.67 28.20 13.07
CA SER A 13 29.01 27.99 13.61
C SER A 13 30.04 27.60 12.52
N ARG A 14 29.54 26.93 11.46
CA ARG A 14 30.36 26.61 10.26
C ARG A 14 30.33 27.69 9.17
N GLY A 15 29.63 28.80 9.38
CA GLY A 15 29.51 29.88 8.40
C GLY A 15 28.68 29.55 7.17
N LEU A 16 27.88 28.46 7.20
CA LEU A 16 27.14 27.96 6.04
C LEU A 16 25.83 28.73 5.85
N THR A 17 25.46 28.93 4.58
CA THR A 17 24.10 29.31 4.19
C THR A 17 23.16 28.07 4.24
N GLN A 18 21.83 28.28 4.18
CA GLN A 18 20.88 27.16 4.09
C GLN A 18 21.03 26.37 2.78
N GLU A 19 21.48 27.02 1.70
CA GLU A 19 21.77 26.40 0.40
C GLU A 19 22.96 25.46 0.50
N GLU A 20 24.07 25.94 1.02
CA GLU A 20 25.31 25.16 1.18
C GLU A 20 25.10 23.95 2.13
N LEU A 21 24.32 24.12 3.20
CA LEU A 21 23.99 23.00 4.06
C LEU A 21 23.09 21.97 3.35
N ALA A 22 22.16 22.44 2.51
CA ALA A 22 21.27 21.58 1.74
C ALA A 22 22.07 20.74 0.71
N GLU A 23 23.02 21.36 0.02
CA GLU A 23 23.93 20.66 -0.90
C GLU A 23 24.79 19.63 -0.16
N ALA A 24 25.38 20.00 0.99
CA ALA A 24 26.20 19.10 1.79
C ALA A 24 25.45 17.87 2.33
N LEU A 25 24.16 18.00 2.59
CA LEU A 25 23.30 16.93 3.10
C LEU A 25 22.45 16.25 2.01
N TYR A 26 22.66 16.60 0.73
CA TYR A 26 21.90 16.07 -0.41
C TYR A 26 20.38 16.23 -0.26
N VAL A 27 19.92 17.34 0.30
CA VAL A 27 18.50 17.66 0.50
C VAL A 27 18.13 18.99 -0.18
N SER A 28 16.86 19.31 -0.27
CA SER A 28 16.43 20.62 -0.81
C SER A 28 16.63 21.73 0.22
N ARG A 29 16.94 22.95 -0.24
CA ARG A 29 16.98 24.16 0.60
C ARG A 29 15.67 24.35 1.36
N THR A 30 14.53 24.01 0.75
CA THR A 30 13.22 24.09 1.40
C THR A 30 13.07 23.12 2.58
N ALA A 31 13.76 21.96 2.57
CA ALA A 31 13.80 21.04 3.70
C ALA A 31 14.57 21.69 4.88
N ILE A 32 15.76 22.23 4.63
CA ILE A 32 16.55 22.94 5.66
C ILE A 32 15.74 24.09 6.26
N SER A 33 15.10 24.91 5.43
CA SER A 33 14.27 26.04 5.88
C SER A 33 13.09 25.58 6.76
N LYS A 34 12.43 24.46 6.43
CA LYS A 34 11.36 23.88 7.25
C LYS A 34 11.89 23.36 8.59
N TRP A 35 13.04 22.70 8.58
CA TRP A 35 13.66 22.16 9.78
C TRP A 35 14.09 23.27 10.74
N GLU A 36 14.77 24.31 10.24
CA GLU A 36 15.21 25.44 11.05
C GLU A 36 14.10 26.36 11.52
N SER A 37 12.93 26.33 10.88
CA SER A 37 11.74 27.09 11.29
C SER A 37 10.82 26.31 12.24
N GLY A 38 11.15 25.06 12.60
CA GLY A 38 10.32 24.21 13.45
C GLY A 38 9.04 23.68 12.77
N ARG A 39 8.86 23.96 11.45
CA ARG A 39 7.67 23.51 10.69
C ARG A 39 7.74 22.06 10.22
N GLY A 40 8.84 21.38 10.49
CA GLY A 40 9.05 19.98 10.16
C GLY A 40 10.27 19.40 10.84
N TYR A 41 10.41 18.08 10.74
CA TYR A 41 11.58 17.35 11.22
C TYR A 41 12.19 16.54 10.08
N PRO A 42 13.52 16.31 10.10
CA PRO A 42 14.19 15.42 9.17
C PRO A 42 13.74 13.96 9.39
N SER A 43 13.93 13.14 8.37
CA SER A 43 13.83 11.68 8.48
C SER A 43 14.98 11.12 9.33
N ILE A 44 14.89 9.84 9.72
CA ILE A 44 15.97 9.19 10.47
C ILE A 44 17.27 9.19 9.66
N ASP A 45 17.19 8.97 8.34
CA ASP A 45 18.36 8.97 7.49
C ASP A 45 18.97 10.37 7.38
N SER A 46 18.13 11.41 7.24
CA SER A 46 18.61 12.80 7.28
C SER A 46 19.23 13.18 8.63
N LEU A 47 18.70 12.65 9.75
CA LEU A 47 19.29 12.85 11.08
C LEU A 47 20.68 12.22 11.20
N LYS A 48 20.87 11.01 10.61
CA LYS A 48 22.19 10.37 10.55
C LYS A 48 23.19 11.20 9.74
N GLU A 49 22.76 11.73 8.60
CA GLU A 49 23.60 12.62 7.75
C GLU A 49 23.97 13.91 8.51
N ILE A 50 23.01 14.56 9.18
CA ILE A 50 23.26 15.75 10.00
C ILE A 50 24.24 15.42 11.13
N SER A 51 24.03 14.32 11.85
CA SER A 51 24.88 13.83 12.93
C SER A 51 26.31 13.59 12.44
N SER A 52 26.46 12.88 11.33
CA SER A 52 27.77 12.61 10.70
C SER A 52 28.45 13.89 10.23
N TYR A 53 27.74 14.76 9.53
CA TYR A 53 28.29 16.01 8.97
C TYR A 53 28.78 16.96 10.05
N PHE A 54 28.02 17.12 11.15
CA PHE A 54 28.40 18.00 12.24
C PHE A 54 29.26 17.33 13.32
N SER A 55 29.44 16.00 13.25
CA SER A 55 30.15 15.19 14.26
C SER A 55 29.51 15.32 15.67
N VAL A 56 28.19 15.30 15.72
CA VAL A 56 27.39 15.29 16.95
C VAL A 56 26.55 14.02 17.03
N THR A 57 26.10 13.61 18.21
CA THR A 57 25.22 12.45 18.32
C THR A 57 23.77 12.81 17.96
N ILE A 58 22.97 11.81 17.55
CA ILE A 58 21.54 12.02 17.31
C ILE A 58 20.81 12.43 18.61
N ASP A 59 21.23 11.88 19.74
CA ASP A 59 20.70 12.23 21.06
C ASP A 59 21.02 13.70 21.45
N ASP A 60 22.15 14.20 20.97
CA ASP A 60 22.44 15.63 21.10
C ASP A 60 21.55 16.49 20.21
N LEU A 61 21.11 16.01 19.06
CA LEU A 61 20.22 16.72 18.15
C LEU A 61 18.76 16.69 18.60
N LEU A 62 18.30 15.56 19.16
CA LEU A 62 16.90 15.28 19.50
C LEU A 62 16.79 14.70 20.92
N SER A 63 15.69 14.99 21.60
CA SER A 63 15.30 14.18 22.77
C SER A 63 14.92 12.77 22.33
N GLY A 64 15.18 11.74 23.16
CA GLY A 64 14.85 10.34 22.86
C GLY A 64 13.37 10.12 22.52
N GLU A 65 12.45 10.83 23.20
CA GLU A 65 11.01 10.78 22.89
C GLU A 65 10.70 11.26 21.47
N LYS A 66 11.42 12.29 21.01
CA LYS A 66 11.23 12.83 19.66
C LYS A 66 11.75 11.88 18.59
N LEU A 67 12.90 11.27 18.82
CA LEU A 67 13.45 10.26 17.93
C LEU A 67 12.48 9.07 17.80
N LEU A 68 11.92 8.59 18.91
CA LEU A 68 10.93 7.51 18.90
C LEU A 68 9.68 7.89 18.09
N SER A 69 9.16 9.10 18.26
CA SER A 69 7.97 9.57 17.53
C SER A 69 8.20 9.67 16.02
N ILE A 70 9.42 10.02 15.57
CA ILE A 70 9.79 10.04 14.15
C ILE A 70 9.88 8.61 13.61
N ALA A 71 10.54 7.71 14.34
CA ALA A 71 10.67 6.29 13.95
C ALA A 71 9.30 5.61 13.82
N GLU A 72 8.39 5.84 14.77
CA GLU A 72 7.03 5.31 14.72
C GLU A 72 6.24 5.84 13.52
N ARG A 73 6.38 7.13 13.21
CA ARG A 73 5.71 7.75 12.06
C ARG A 73 6.21 7.18 10.73
N GLU A 74 7.52 7.02 10.58
CA GLU A 74 8.12 6.42 9.38
C GLU A 74 7.72 4.95 9.22
N ASN A 75 7.75 4.18 10.31
CA ASN A 75 7.31 2.78 10.29
C ASN A 75 5.83 2.65 9.90
N ARG A 76 4.97 3.52 10.44
CA ARG A 76 3.54 3.55 10.09
C ARG A 76 3.32 3.91 8.62
N ALA A 77 4.06 4.87 8.07
CA ALA A 77 3.99 5.25 6.67
C ALA A 77 4.43 4.10 5.75
N ASN A 78 5.53 3.43 6.10
CA ASN A 78 6.04 2.27 5.36
C ASN A 78 5.05 1.09 5.41
N MET A 79 4.49 0.80 6.59
CA MET A 79 3.46 -0.24 6.72
C MET A 79 2.22 0.06 5.87
N GLN A 80 1.75 1.31 5.84
CA GLN A 80 0.63 1.71 4.99
C GLN A 80 0.95 1.50 3.51
N HIS A 81 2.16 1.83 3.08
CA HIS A 81 2.61 1.61 1.71
C HIS A 81 2.64 0.12 1.35
N ILE A 82 3.28 -0.71 2.17
CA ILE A 82 3.36 -2.17 1.95
C ILE A 82 1.95 -2.79 1.92
N CYS A 83 1.10 -2.47 2.90
CA CYS A 83 -0.27 -2.99 2.93
C CYS A 83 -1.07 -2.57 1.70
N GLY A 84 -0.89 -1.32 1.22
CA GLY A 84 -1.54 -0.83 0.01
C GLY A 84 -1.15 -1.60 -1.24
N LEU A 85 0.14 -1.88 -1.41
CA LEU A 85 0.64 -2.70 -2.51
C LEU A 85 0.09 -4.13 -2.44
N LEU A 86 0.11 -4.75 -1.25
CA LEU A 86 -0.41 -6.11 -1.05
C LEU A 86 -1.90 -6.20 -1.41
N LEU A 87 -2.72 -5.25 -0.97
CA LEU A 87 -4.15 -5.24 -1.31
C LEU A 87 -4.39 -5.14 -2.81
N GLY A 88 -3.66 -4.27 -3.50
CA GLY A 88 -3.76 -4.15 -4.96
C GLY A 88 -3.31 -5.41 -5.69
N ILE A 89 -2.23 -6.06 -5.24
CA ILE A 89 -1.75 -7.33 -5.80
C ILE A 89 -2.79 -8.44 -5.61
N ILE A 90 -3.41 -8.53 -4.42
CA ILE A 90 -4.46 -9.52 -4.16
C ILE A 90 -5.65 -9.31 -5.12
N ASP A 91 -6.03 -8.08 -5.41
CA ASP A 91 -7.08 -7.78 -6.40
C ASP A 91 -6.68 -8.23 -7.80
N ILE A 92 -5.44 -7.99 -8.20
CA ILE A 92 -4.92 -8.46 -9.50
C ILE A 92 -4.92 -10.00 -9.56
N CYS A 93 -4.67 -10.68 -8.44
CA CYS A 93 -4.70 -12.14 -8.36
C CYS A 93 -6.08 -12.74 -8.68
N THR A 94 -7.17 -11.96 -8.72
CA THR A 94 -8.45 -12.43 -9.25
C THR A 94 -8.39 -12.86 -10.71
N PHE A 95 -7.33 -12.48 -11.46
CA PHE A 95 -7.03 -13.04 -12.79
C PHE A 95 -6.93 -14.58 -12.78
N LEU A 96 -6.50 -15.18 -11.66
CA LEU A 96 -6.46 -16.64 -11.51
C LEU A 96 -7.82 -17.30 -11.69
N LEU A 97 -8.92 -16.60 -11.31
CA LEU A 97 -10.28 -17.11 -11.47
C LEU A 97 -10.71 -17.20 -12.96
N ILE A 98 -10.02 -16.47 -13.83
CA ILE A 98 -10.29 -16.51 -15.28
C ILE A 98 -9.52 -17.67 -15.91
N VAL A 99 -8.28 -17.93 -15.47
CA VAL A 99 -7.34 -18.84 -16.13
C VAL A 99 -7.41 -20.26 -15.56
N LEU A 100 -7.59 -20.38 -14.24
CA LEU A 100 -7.60 -21.70 -13.58
C LEU A 100 -8.88 -22.49 -13.92
N PRO A 101 -8.78 -23.83 -14.01
CA PRO A 101 -9.93 -24.71 -14.28
C PRO A 101 -10.77 -24.88 -12.99
N LEU A 102 -11.58 -23.87 -12.67
CA LEU A 102 -12.38 -23.80 -11.43
C LEU A 102 -13.87 -24.05 -11.66
N TYR A 103 -14.31 -24.15 -12.94
CA TYR A 103 -15.72 -24.23 -13.30
C TYR A 103 -16.07 -25.62 -13.81
N PRO A 104 -17.18 -26.21 -13.34
CA PRO A 104 -17.58 -27.54 -13.78
C PRO A 104 -18.22 -27.47 -15.18
N ASN A 105 -17.82 -28.35 -16.07
CA ASN A 105 -18.49 -28.65 -17.33
C ASN A 105 -18.77 -30.14 -17.44
N THR A 106 -19.96 -30.51 -17.86
CA THR A 106 -20.36 -31.89 -18.06
C THR A 106 -20.21 -32.27 -19.52
N VAL A 107 -19.39 -33.28 -19.81
CA VAL A 107 -19.20 -33.84 -21.16
C VAL A 107 -19.36 -35.36 -21.04
N ASP A 108 -20.28 -35.93 -21.79
CA ASP A 108 -20.56 -37.39 -21.83
C ASP A 108 -20.84 -38.00 -20.43
N GLY A 109 -21.52 -37.25 -19.56
CA GLY A 109 -21.86 -37.69 -18.19
C GLY A 109 -20.70 -37.59 -17.18
N HIS A 110 -19.51 -37.12 -17.58
CA HIS A 110 -18.39 -36.86 -16.70
C HIS A 110 -18.20 -35.35 -16.46
N ILE A 111 -17.88 -34.98 -15.22
CA ILE A 111 -17.65 -33.60 -14.83
C ILE A 111 -16.17 -33.29 -14.99
N TYR A 112 -15.83 -32.33 -15.84
CA TYR A 112 -14.50 -31.78 -16.04
C TYR A 112 -14.42 -30.36 -15.50
N SER A 113 -13.29 -30.00 -14.89
CA SER A 113 -13.04 -28.62 -14.51
C SER A 113 -12.42 -27.85 -15.68
N VAL A 114 -13.03 -26.70 -16.04
CA VAL A 114 -12.60 -25.83 -17.12
C VAL A 114 -12.34 -24.41 -16.63
N ASN A 115 -11.61 -23.62 -17.40
CA ASN A 115 -11.43 -22.20 -17.14
C ASN A 115 -12.69 -21.41 -17.56
N LEU A 116 -12.74 -20.12 -17.19
CA LEU A 116 -13.91 -19.27 -17.48
C LEU A 116 -14.21 -19.12 -18.98
N PHE A 117 -13.18 -19.20 -19.86
CA PHE A 117 -13.36 -19.10 -21.32
C PHE A 117 -14.17 -20.27 -21.90
N LEU A 118 -13.92 -21.45 -21.37
CA LEU A 118 -14.55 -22.70 -21.84
C LEU A 118 -15.81 -23.07 -21.04
N TYR A 119 -16.17 -22.27 -20.03
CA TYR A 119 -17.31 -22.55 -19.19
C TYR A 119 -18.64 -22.26 -19.90
N VAL A 120 -19.44 -23.29 -20.16
CA VAL A 120 -20.70 -23.20 -20.91
C VAL A 120 -21.95 -23.55 -20.12
N GLU A 121 -21.84 -24.23 -18.97
CA GLU A 121 -22.99 -24.69 -18.16
C GLU A 121 -23.67 -23.57 -17.36
N THR A 122 -23.14 -22.34 -17.36
CA THR A 122 -23.79 -21.20 -16.72
C THR A 122 -24.63 -20.40 -17.74
N THR A 123 -25.57 -19.60 -17.22
CA THR A 123 -26.35 -18.69 -18.07
C THR A 123 -25.45 -17.61 -18.68
N ALA A 124 -25.80 -17.12 -19.88
CA ALA A 124 -25.08 -16.02 -20.51
C ALA A 124 -25.00 -14.78 -19.62
N PHE A 125 -26.06 -14.54 -18.82
CA PHE A 125 -26.11 -13.45 -17.83
C PHE A 125 -25.06 -13.65 -16.73
N ASN A 126 -25.00 -14.81 -16.07
CA ASN A 126 -24.02 -15.08 -15.01
C ASN A 126 -22.59 -14.98 -15.54
N ARG A 127 -22.33 -15.52 -16.72
CA ARG A 127 -21.00 -15.42 -17.36
C ARG A 127 -20.59 -13.97 -17.61
N LEU A 128 -21.50 -13.11 -18.08
CA LEU A 128 -21.26 -11.69 -18.24
C LEU A 128 -20.95 -11.02 -16.89
N VAL A 129 -21.72 -11.34 -15.85
CA VAL A 129 -21.50 -10.79 -14.49
C VAL A 129 -20.11 -11.20 -13.98
N TYR A 130 -19.68 -12.45 -14.16
CA TYR A 130 -18.33 -12.88 -13.75
C TYR A 130 -17.25 -12.06 -14.44
N TRP A 131 -17.33 -11.89 -15.77
CA TRP A 131 -16.38 -11.07 -16.51
C TRP A 131 -16.33 -9.63 -16.00
N VAL A 132 -17.48 -9.00 -15.82
CA VAL A 132 -17.55 -7.61 -15.35
C VAL A 132 -16.92 -7.47 -13.97
N VAL A 133 -17.24 -8.35 -13.04
CA VAL A 133 -16.74 -8.24 -11.65
C VAL A 133 -15.25 -8.56 -11.56
N PHE A 134 -14.77 -9.59 -12.27
CA PHE A 134 -13.34 -9.93 -12.27
C PHE A 134 -12.49 -8.82 -12.88
N ILE A 135 -12.91 -8.29 -14.04
CA ILE A 135 -12.20 -7.17 -14.68
C ILE A 135 -12.23 -5.94 -13.78
N SER A 136 -13.38 -5.64 -13.15
CA SER A 136 -13.50 -4.51 -12.22
C SER A 136 -12.53 -4.63 -11.04
N LEU A 137 -12.38 -5.81 -10.45
CA LEU A 137 -11.42 -6.06 -9.37
C LEU A 137 -9.97 -5.89 -9.83
N ILE A 138 -9.62 -6.43 -11.00
CA ILE A 138 -8.28 -6.26 -11.58
C ILE A 138 -7.97 -4.78 -11.80
N VAL A 139 -8.92 -4.03 -12.37
CA VAL A 139 -8.75 -2.59 -12.62
C VAL A 139 -8.59 -1.83 -11.30
N VAL A 140 -9.42 -2.12 -10.29
CA VAL A 140 -9.31 -1.51 -8.95
C VAL A 140 -7.97 -1.86 -8.31
N GLY A 141 -7.48 -3.10 -8.48
CA GLY A 141 -6.17 -3.53 -8.01
C GLY A 141 -5.03 -2.74 -8.65
N VAL A 142 -5.05 -2.59 -9.97
CA VAL A 142 -4.06 -1.79 -10.71
C VAL A 142 -4.07 -0.33 -10.26
N ILE A 143 -5.27 0.28 -10.16
CA ILE A 143 -5.42 1.65 -9.64
C ILE A 143 -4.87 1.75 -8.21
N GLY A 144 -5.15 0.78 -7.35
CA GLY A 144 -4.65 0.72 -5.98
C GLY A 144 -3.12 0.71 -5.92
N VAL A 145 -2.46 -0.12 -6.72
CA VAL A 145 -0.99 -0.18 -6.83
C VAL A 145 -0.43 1.15 -7.32
N LEU A 146 -1.00 1.71 -8.40
CA LEU A 146 -0.55 2.98 -8.97
C LEU A 146 -0.69 4.15 -7.97
N LEU A 147 -1.83 4.26 -7.29
CA LEU A 147 -2.05 5.31 -6.29
C LEU A 147 -1.08 5.17 -5.11
N THR A 148 -0.83 3.94 -4.65
CA THR A 148 0.11 3.69 -3.55
C THR A 148 1.53 4.06 -3.95
N THR A 149 1.94 3.80 -5.18
CA THR A 149 3.30 4.08 -5.67
C THR A 149 3.52 5.55 -5.98
N PHE A 150 2.60 6.20 -6.71
CA PHE A 150 2.83 7.55 -7.24
C PHE A 150 2.19 8.68 -6.41
N ARG A 151 1.14 8.39 -5.63
CA ARG A 151 0.40 9.40 -4.84
C ARG A 151 -0.02 8.85 -3.48
N PRO A 152 0.93 8.55 -2.60
CA PRO A 152 0.62 7.97 -1.29
C PRO A 152 -0.33 8.89 -0.49
N GLY A 153 -1.38 8.29 0.08
CA GLY A 153 -2.33 8.98 0.98
C GLY A 153 -3.56 9.60 0.32
N ARG A 154 -3.60 9.77 -1.00
CA ARG A 154 -4.78 10.33 -1.68
C ARG A 154 -5.75 9.21 -2.10
N ASN A 155 -7.00 9.31 -1.64
CA ASN A 155 -8.11 8.41 -2.00
C ASN A 155 -7.90 6.90 -1.69
N TYR A 156 -6.81 6.54 -1.00
CA TYR A 156 -6.50 5.15 -0.66
C TYR A 156 -7.67 4.45 0.06
N LYS A 157 -8.28 5.10 1.06
CA LYS A 157 -9.40 4.53 1.82
C LYS A 157 -10.61 4.21 0.94
N VAL A 158 -10.89 5.05 -0.06
CA VAL A 158 -12.02 4.85 -0.99
C VAL A 158 -11.75 3.63 -1.87
N VAL A 159 -10.57 3.55 -2.49
CA VAL A 159 -10.18 2.42 -3.35
C VAL A 159 -10.23 1.10 -2.56
N THR A 160 -9.69 1.08 -1.35
CA THR A 160 -9.73 -0.10 -0.46
C THR A 160 -11.17 -0.48 -0.10
N GLY A 161 -12.03 0.49 0.20
CA GLY A 161 -13.45 0.25 0.49
C GLY A 161 -14.19 -0.35 -0.71
N VAL A 162 -13.98 0.18 -1.91
CA VAL A 162 -14.56 -0.35 -3.17
C VAL A 162 -14.05 -1.77 -3.43
N SER A 163 -12.75 -2.01 -3.30
CA SER A 163 -12.13 -3.33 -3.46
C SER A 163 -12.75 -4.37 -2.51
N MET A 164 -12.93 -4.03 -1.23
CA MET A 164 -13.56 -4.93 -0.25
C MET A 164 -15.03 -5.20 -0.59
N GLY A 165 -15.79 -4.16 -0.94
CA GLY A 165 -17.18 -4.29 -1.34
C GLY A 165 -17.35 -5.21 -2.56
N LEU A 166 -16.54 -5.02 -3.61
CA LEU A 166 -16.55 -5.87 -4.79
C LEU A 166 -16.17 -7.32 -4.47
N SER A 167 -15.18 -7.53 -3.58
CA SER A 167 -14.76 -8.89 -3.18
C SER A 167 -15.87 -9.62 -2.41
N ILE A 168 -16.57 -8.94 -1.50
CA ILE A 168 -17.72 -9.51 -0.78
C ILE A 168 -18.86 -9.82 -1.76
N MET A 169 -19.17 -8.89 -2.66
CA MET A 169 -20.21 -9.08 -3.68
C MET A 169 -19.87 -10.29 -4.57
N LEU A 170 -18.59 -10.45 -4.95
CA LEU A 170 -18.16 -11.59 -5.75
C LEU A 170 -18.36 -12.93 -5.04
N VAL A 171 -18.02 -13.03 -3.75
CA VAL A 171 -18.29 -14.25 -2.94
C VAL A 171 -19.77 -14.59 -2.96
N LEU A 172 -20.64 -13.59 -2.78
CA LEU A 172 -22.09 -13.80 -2.79
C LEU A 172 -22.61 -14.27 -4.17
N ILE A 173 -22.14 -13.66 -5.25
CA ILE A 173 -22.53 -14.03 -6.62
C ILE A 173 -22.13 -15.48 -6.91
N LEU A 174 -20.87 -15.86 -6.62
CA LEU A 174 -20.41 -17.23 -6.85
C LEU A 174 -21.12 -18.24 -5.95
N ALA A 175 -21.47 -17.87 -4.72
CA ALA A 175 -22.23 -18.71 -3.80
C ALA A 175 -23.66 -18.97 -4.32
N MET A 176 -24.33 -17.94 -4.84
CA MET A 176 -25.65 -18.09 -5.46
C MET A 176 -25.61 -18.96 -6.73
N SER A 177 -24.52 -18.91 -7.47
CA SER A 177 -24.30 -19.71 -8.68
C SER A 177 -23.75 -21.12 -8.40
N ARG A 178 -23.46 -21.45 -7.14
CA ARG A 178 -22.95 -22.76 -6.68
C ARG A 178 -21.57 -23.15 -7.26
N GLU A 179 -20.71 -22.16 -7.54
CA GLU A 179 -19.36 -22.35 -8.08
C GLU A 179 -18.36 -22.68 -6.97
N ALA A 180 -18.39 -23.92 -6.44
CA ALA A 180 -17.71 -24.31 -5.21
C ALA A 180 -16.20 -24.01 -5.20
N TYR A 181 -15.46 -24.37 -6.26
CA TYR A 181 -14.02 -24.16 -6.33
C TYR A 181 -13.66 -22.68 -6.45
N ALA A 182 -14.40 -21.92 -7.26
CA ALA A 182 -14.19 -20.49 -7.42
C ALA A 182 -14.47 -19.75 -6.11
N ILE A 183 -15.51 -20.11 -5.36
CA ILE A 183 -15.82 -19.54 -4.04
C ILE A 183 -14.67 -19.74 -3.06
N MET A 184 -14.08 -20.94 -2.99
CA MET A 184 -12.95 -21.22 -2.08
C MET A 184 -11.78 -20.28 -2.34
N VAL A 185 -11.42 -20.08 -3.60
CA VAL A 185 -10.32 -19.19 -3.98
C VAL A 185 -10.62 -17.74 -3.62
N VAL A 186 -11.82 -17.24 -3.96
CA VAL A 186 -12.20 -15.85 -3.65
C VAL A 186 -12.30 -15.61 -2.16
N PHE A 187 -12.86 -16.57 -1.41
CA PHE A 187 -12.96 -16.48 0.04
C PHE A 187 -11.57 -16.43 0.69
N LEU A 188 -10.63 -17.24 0.23
CA LEU A 188 -9.24 -17.19 0.69
C LEU A 188 -8.61 -15.82 0.42
N LEU A 189 -8.77 -15.27 -0.79
CA LEU A 189 -8.28 -13.93 -1.13
C LEU A 189 -8.93 -12.85 -0.25
N LEU A 190 -10.23 -12.96 0.05
CA LEU A 190 -10.94 -12.04 0.94
C LEU A 190 -10.41 -12.11 2.38
N VAL A 191 -10.14 -13.31 2.90
CA VAL A 191 -9.55 -13.50 4.24
C VAL A 191 -8.16 -12.87 4.30
N ILE A 192 -7.30 -13.10 3.29
CA ILE A 192 -5.97 -12.48 3.23
C ILE A 192 -6.09 -10.94 3.22
N LYS A 193 -7.02 -10.37 2.44
CA LYS A 193 -7.29 -8.93 2.46
C LYS A 193 -7.69 -8.43 3.84
N ALA A 194 -8.60 -9.14 4.51
CA ALA A 194 -9.05 -8.77 5.85
C ALA A 194 -7.88 -8.76 6.85
N ILE A 195 -7.00 -9.76 6.80
CA ILE A 195 -5.80 -9.83 7.64
C ILE A 195 -4.86 -8.64 7.37
N VAL A 196 -4.60 -8.32 6.09
CA VAL A 196 -3.76 -7.18 5.70
C VAL A 196 -4.33 -5.86 6.23
N LEU A 197 -5.66 -5.67 6.14
CA LEU A 197 -6.34 -4.48 6.64
C LEU A 197 -6.32 -4.37 8.17
N LEU A 198 -6.45 -5.48 8.88
CA LEU A 198 -6.33 -5.50 10.34
C LEU A 198 -4.91 -5.12 10.78
N ARG A 199 -3.91 -5.67 10.12
CA ARG A 199 -2.49 -5.36 10.41
C ARG A 199 -2.13 -3.89 10.12
N GLN A 200 -2.79 -3.25 9.17
CA GLN A 200 -2.60 -1.84 8.88
C GLN A 200 -3.13 -0.92 9.99
N LYS A 201 -4.12 -1.38 10.77
CA LYS A 201 -4.73 -0.59 11.86
C LYS A 201 -4.00 -0.72 13.20
N MET A 202 -3.22 -1.78 13.38
CA MET A 202 -2.34 -1.96 14.55
C MET A 202 -1.06 -1.14 14.38
#